data_253185b7faadc27280eab639174036f3
#
_entry.id   253185b7faadc27280eab639174036f3
#
_cell.length_a   1.000
_cell.length_b   1.000
_cell.length_c   1.000
_cell.angle_alpha   90.00
_cell.angle_beta   90.00
_cell.angle_gamma   90.00
#
_symmetry.space_group_name_H-M   'P 1'
#
loop_
_entity.id
_entity.type
_entity.pdbx_description
1 polymer ?
#
loop_
_entity_poly.entity_id
_entity_poly.type
_entity_poly.pdbx_seq_one_letter_code
_entity_poly.pdbx_strand_id
1 'polypeptide(L)'
;MKIILVSINAKYEHEGLAVWYLKAACQNRGIPAKVMQYSINDSTQRVWASIMDEKPDVAAFSCYIWNRGQVLNLISDLKKARPQCVVIAGGPEVSYEGSEADFKAAGAEFIIKWEGEGILPVLLENLEQSGLESAQRRFESGEITLEDSCYFSPFVPEYLERIKDRIAYIESSRGCPYKCSYCLSSESRGMILFPLESIKSDIEKLVRFGARVIKFVDRSFNVHEARSLEIWSFIRKFSGRKVTFHFEINPDRLTPLQLEALASMPAGLVQVEAGIQSVNAEALKEVSRVMDVEAAVKNLKFLMKQGNIHVHTDLIAGLPYESLESFRHSFNRIYEIKAHNLQLGFLKLIHGTRIRREAEKHAYKFRHYPPYE
;
A
#
# COMPACT_ATOMS: atom_id res chain seq x y z
N MET A 1 13.71 -7.09 25.54
CA MET A 1 12.87 -5.88 25.35
C MET A 1 11.43 -6.26 25.00
N LYS A 2 10.41 -5.50 25.48
CA LYS A 2 9.01 -5.63 25.07
C LYS A 2 8.72 -4.71 23.89
N ILE A 3 8.47 -5.30 22.73
CA ILE A 3 8.35 -4.59 21.45
C ILE A 3 6.89 -4.67 20.96
N ILE A 4 6.33 -3.51 20.61
CA ILE A 4 5.00 -3.43 19.95
C ILE A 4 5.12 -2.80 18.57
N LEU A 5 4.36 -3.36 17.61
CA LEU A 5 4.19 -2.85 16.25
C LEU A 5 2.76 -2.35 16.11
N VAL A 6 2.59 -1.04 15.98
CA VAL A 6 1.28 -0.39 16.01
C VAL A 6 0.84 0.02 14.61
N SER A 7 -0.35 -0.39 14.21
CA SER A 7 -1.02 0.03 12.97
C SER A 7 -2.41 0.58 13.26
N ILE A 8 -2.73 1.74 12.69
CA ILE A 8 -4.06 2.33 12.71
C ILE A 8 -4.57 2.34 11.27
N ASN A 9 -5.47 1.43 10.96
CA ASN A 9 -5.95 1.16 9.62
C ASN A 9 -7.07 2.14 9.20
N ALA A 10 -7.21 2.40 7.90
CA ALA A 10 -8.24 3.29 7.36
C ALA A 10 -9.67 2.77 7.62
N LYS A 11 -9.84 1.45 7.70
CA LYS A 11 -11.10 0.79 8.04
C LYS A 11 -10.83 -0.42 8.91
N TYR A 12 -11.81 -0.80 9.71
CA TYR A 12 -11.73 -1.94 10.62
C TYR A 12 -11.59 -3.30 9.88
N GLU A 13 -12.08 -3.39 8.64
CA GLU A 13 -12.01 -4.59 7.79
C GLU A 13 -10.60 -4.86 7.24
N HIS A 14 -9.70 -3.87 7.34
CA HIS A 14 -8.37 -3.92 6.78
C HIS A 14 -7.36 -4.38 7.84
N GLU A 15 -6.56 -5.38 7.50
CA GLU A 15 -5.37 -5.74 8.27
C GLU A 15 -4.16 -5.05 7.66
N GLY A 16 -3.47 -4.20 8.44
CA GLY A 16 -2.31 -3.44 7.96
C GLY A 16 -1.14 -4.36 7.63
N LEU A 17 -0.87 -4.60 6.36
CA LEU A 17 0.10 -5.59 5.90
C LEU A 17 1.54 -5.30 6.39
N ALA A 18 1.94 -4.02 6.45
CA ALA A 18 3.31 -3.62 6.80
C ALA A 18 3.77 -4.14 8.17
N VAL A 19 2.92 -4.01 9.22
CA VAL A 19 3.30 -4.48 10.57
C VAL A 19 3.46 -6.00 10.65
N TRP A 20 2.80 -6.75 9.76
CA TRP A 20 2.94 -8.19 9.70
C TRP A 20 4.21 -8.61 8.96
N TYR A 21 4.63 -7.88 7.93
CA TYR A 21 5.95 -8.05 7.33
C TYR A 21 7.06 -7.79 8.36
N LEU A 22 6.94 -6.68 9.11
CA LEU A 22 7.90 -6.35 10.18
C LEU A 22 7.93 -7.43 11.26
N LYS A 23 6.76 -7.94 11.67
CA LYS A 23 6.68 -9.05 12.62
C LYS A 23 7.37 -10.30 12.08
N ALA A 24 7.11 -10.69 10.85
CA ALA A 24 7.72 -11.86 10.23
C ALA A 24 9.24 -11.72 10.14
N ALA A 25 9.74 -10.54 9.77
CA ALA A 25 11.16 -10.25 9.73
C ALA A 25 11.81 -10.33 11.13
N CYS A 26 11.15 -9.78 12.16
CA CYS A 26 11.60 -9.90 13.56
C CYS A 26 11.62 -11.37 14.02
N GLN A 27 10.56 -12.13 13.74
CA GLN A 27 10.48 -13.55 14.08
C GLN A 27 11.58 -14.39 13.45
N ASN A 28 11.97 -14.09 12.20
CA ASN A 28 13.07 -14.77 11.51
C ASN A 28 14.42 -14.59 12.22
N ARG A 29 14.57 -13.55 13.03
CA ARG A 29 15.76 -13.30 13.88
C ARG A 29 15.54 -13.65 15.35
N GLY A 30 14.43 -14.32 15.67
CA GLY A 30 14.11 -14.70 17.04
C GLY A 30 13.69 -13.53 17.95
N ILE A 31 13.35 -12.38 17.38
CA ILE A 31 12.91 -11.19 18.12
C ILE A 31 11.38 -11.23 18.29
N PRO A 32 10.87 -11.38 19.54
CA PRO A 32 9.44 -11.35 19.79
C PRO A 32 8.88 -9.93 19.65
N ALA A 33 7.89 -9.74 18.77
CA ALA A 33 7.20 -8.47 18.61
C ALA A 33 5.69 -8.69 18.60
N LYS A 34 4.94 -7.86 19.34
CA LYS A 34 3.48 -7.90 19.39
C LYS A 34 2.87 -6.92 18.39
N VAL A 35 2.00 -7.40 17.52
CA VAL A 35 1.22 -6.52 16.62
C VAL A 35 -0.03 -6.03 17.34
N MET A 36 -0.25 -4.71 17.30
CA MET A 36 -1.45 -4.04 17.80
C MET A 36 -2.11 -3.29 16.65
N GLN A 37 -3.32 -3.70 16.29
CA GLN A 37 -4.04 -3.09 15.18
C GLN A 37 -5.34 -2.45 15.64
N TYR A 38 -5.56 -1.26 15.11
CA TYR A 38 -6.73 -0.41 15.34
C TYR A 38 -7.23 0.14 14.02
N SER A 39 -8.33 0.88 14.05
CA SER A 39 -8.82 1.67 12.93
C SER A 39 -8.89 3.15 13.31
N ILE A 40 -8.97 4.04 12.33
CA ILE A 40 -9.17 5.48 12.56
C ILE A 40 -10.48 5.80 13.31
N ASN A 41 -11.40 4.83 13.39
CA ASN A 41 -12.66 4.96 14.13
C ASN A 41 -12.52 4.57 15.60
N ASP A 42 -11.42 3.95 16.02
CA ASP A 42 -11.13 3.71 17.43
C ASP A 42 -10.75 5.02 18.10
N SER A 43 -11.28 5.27 19.31
CA SER A 43 -10.92 6.49 20.03
C SER A 43 -9.42 6.49 20.37
N THR A 44 -8.77 7.65 20.21
CA THR A 44 -7.34 7.80 20.49
C THR A 44 -7.02 7.43 21.94
N GLN A 45 -7.93 7.72 22.90
CA GLN A 45 -7.76 7.36 24.29
C GLN A 45 -7.73 5.84 24.50
N ARG A 46 -8.62 5.08 23.80
CA ARG A 46 -8.61 3.61 23.86
C ARG A 46 -7.31 3.05 23.30
N VAL A 47 -6.86 3.55 22.16
CA VAL A 47 -5.60 3.14 21.52
C VAL A 47 -4.43 3.42 22.48
N TRP A 48 -4.39 4.64 23.03
CA TRP A 48 -3.36 5.05 23.98
C TRP A 48 -3.35 4.18 25.25
N ALA A 49 -4.52 3.96 25.88
CA ALA A 49 -4.63 3.09 27.07
C ALA A 49 -4.10 1.68 26.78
N SER A 50 -4.49 1.09 25.65
CA SER A 50 -4.01 -0.25 25.28
C SER A 50 -2.49 -0.30 25.08
N ILE A 51 -1.88 0.75 24.51
CA ILE A 51 -0.43 0.86 24.38
C ILE A 51 0.23 0.97 25.77
N MET A 52 -0.34 1.78 26.66
CA MET A 52 0.16 1.97 28.02
C MET A 52 0.09 0.69 28.88
N ASP A 53 -0.98 -0.10 28.74
CA ASP A 53 -1.14 -1.40 29.42
C ASP A 53 -0.03 -2.38 29.02
N GLU A 54 0.46 -2.30 27.79
CA GLU A 54 1.59 -3.12 27.34
C GLU A 54 2.92 -2.72 28.00
N LYS A 55 3.06 -1.49 28.47
CA LYS A 55 4.31 -0.95 29.02
C LYS A 55 5.53 -1.24 28.12
N PRO A 56 5.47 -0.84 26.82
CA PRO A 56 6.51 -1.20 25.87
C PRO A 56 7.86 -0.55 26.19
N ASP A 57 8.94 -1.28 25.88
CA ASP A 57 10.29 -0.72 25.80
C ASP A 57 10.54 -0.07 24.46
N VAL A 58 9.94 -0.65 23.38
CA VAL A 58 9.97 -0.12 22.01
C VAL A 58 8.57 -0.12 21.41
N ALA A 59 8.18 1.01 20.84
CA ALA A 59 6.92 1.16 20.10
C ALA A 59 7.19 1.63 18.67
N ALA A 60 6.89 0.78 17.67
CA ALA A 60 7.04 1.10 16.27
C ALA A 60 5.67 1.38 15.62
N PHE A 61 5.52 2.56 15.02
CA PHE A 61 4.27 3.02 14.41
C PHE A 61 4.34 3.01 12.87
N SER A 62 3.33 2.44 12.21
CA SER A 62 3.16 2.57 10.77
C SER A 62 2.32 3.80 10.42
N CYS A 63 2.92 4.72 9.64
CA CYS A 63 2.38 6.06 9.38
C CYS A 63 1.92 6.19 7.94
N TYR A 64 0.62 6.44 7.77
CA TYR A 64 -0.06 6.65 6.50
C TYR A 64 -0.83 7.97 6.50
N ILE A 65 -1.24 8.42 5.32
CA ILE A 65 -2.01 9.66 5.14
C ILE A 65 -3.26 9.74 6.04
N TRP A 66 -3.94 8.62 6.30
CA TRP A 66 -5.17 8.61 7.10
C TRP A 66 -4.95 8.62 8.62
N ASN A 67 -3.76 8.23 9.10
CA ASN A 67 -3.49 8.11 10.55
C ASN A 67 -2.42 9.07 11.06
N ARG A 68 -1.83 9.91 10.19
CA ARG A 68 -0.70 10.79 10.52
C ARG A 68 -0.92 11.60 11.80
N GLY A 69 -2.02 12.35 11.87
CA GLY A 69 -2.31 13.19 13.04
C GLY A 69 -2.49 12.39 14.34
N GLN A 70 -3.18 11.25 14.25
CA GLN A 70 -3.41 10.37 15.40
C GLN A 70 -2.09 9.75 15.89
N VAL A 71 -1.23 9.33 14.98
CA VAL A 71 0.10 8.77 15.32
C VAL A 71 0.99 9.81 15.98
N LEU A 72 1.05 11.04 15.46
CA LEU A 72 1.82 12.13 16.08
C LEU A 72 1.38 12.40 17.52
N ASN A 73 0.06 12.46 17.77
CA ASN A 73 -0.48 12.66 19.11
C ASN A 73 -0.11 11.49 20.03
N LEU A 74 -0.28 10.23 19.58
CA LEU A 74 0.07 9.04 20.36
C LEU A 74 1.57 8.98 20.72
N ILE A 75 2.46 9.35 19.79
CA ILE A 75 3.90 9.42 20.06
C ILE A 75 4.18 10.47 21.13
N SER A 76 3.63 11.68 20.97
CA SER A 76 3.85 12.77 21.94
C SER A 76 3.36 12.40 23.34
N ASP A 77 2.18 11.79 23.44
CA ASP A 77 1.62 11.38 24.73
C ASP A 77 2.37 10.18 25.33
N LEU A 78 2.81 9.23 24.51
CA LEU A 78 3.64 8.10 24.96
C LEU A 78 4.97 8.60 25.53
N LYS A 79 5.63 9.53 24.87
CA LYS A 79 6.92 10.11 25.35
C LYS A 79 6.77 10.88 26.66
N LYS A 80 5.64 11.59 26.88
CA LYS A 80 5.36 12.23 28.17
C LYS A 80 5.14 11.24 29.28
N ALA A 81 4.37 10.17 29.02
CA ALA A 81 4.02 9.17 30.04
C ALA A 81 5.11 8.14 30.28
N ARG A 82 5.92 7.81 29.28
CA ARG A 82 7.01 6.84 29.32
C ARG A 82 8.23 7.36 28.54
N PRO A 83 8.99 8.32 29.07
CA PRO A 83 10.13 8.93 28.38
C PRO A 83 11.19 7.92 27.92
N GLN A 84 11.33 6.79 28.66
CA GLN A 84 12.27 5.72 28.37
C GLN A 84 11.84 4.80 27.21
N CYS A 85 10.57 4.84 26.78
CA CYS A 85 10.11 4.04 25.63
C CYS A 85 10.74 4.58 24.34
N VAL A 86 11.47 3.73 23.63
CA VAL A 86 12.01 4.06 22.31
C VAL A 86 10.90 4.04 21.28
N VAL A 87 10.74 5.12 20.53
CA VAL A 87 9.72 5.26 19.51
C VAL A 87 10.34 5.23 18.11
N ILE A 88 9.80 4.36 17.27
CA ILE A 88 10.20 4.20 15.87
C ILE A 88 9.00 4.56 14.99
N ALA A 89 9.18 5.41 13.99
CA ALA A 89 8.16 5.70 13.00
C ALA A 89 8.60 5.22 11.61
N GLY A 90 7.69 4.59 10.86
CA GLY A 90 7.92 4.12 9.50
C GLY A 90 6.68 4.28 8.62
N GLY A 91 6.79 3.98 7.33
CA GLY A 91 5.70 4.04 6.37
C GLY A 91 5.73 5.27 5.46
N PRO A 92 4.73 5.41 4.56
CA PRO A 92 4.76 6.45 3.52
C PRO A 92 4.87 7.89 4.05
N GLU A 93 4.19 8.21 5.16
CA GLU A 93 4.15 9.59 5.67
C GLU A 93 5.44 10.07 6.35
N VAL A 94 6.42 9.19 6.55
CA VAL A 94 7.74 9.55 7.09
C VAL A 94 8.87 9.38 6.07
N SER A 95 8.56 8.86 4.87
CA SER A 95 9.58 8.47 3.90
C SER A 95 10.05 9.60 2.98
N TYR A 96 9.34 10.73 2.94
CA TYR A 96 9.62 11.85 2.05
C TYR A 96 10.39 12.96 2.73
N GLU A 97 11.12 13.74 1.93
CA GLU A 97 11.90 14.88 2.40
C GLU A 97 11.04 15.87 3.21
N GLY A 98 11.53 16.23 4.38
CA GLY A 98 10.85 17.15 5.31
C GLY A 98 9.71 16.54 6.12
N SER A 99 9.24 15.33 5.81
CA SER A 99 8.10 14.73 6.51
C SER A 99 8.47 14.19 7.90
N GLU A 100 9.74 13.87 8.13
CA GLU A 100 10.24 13.34 9.39
C GLU A 100 10.31 14.36 10.54
N ALA A 101 10.36 15.66 10.23
CA ALA A 101 10.56 16.70 11.24
C ALA A 101 9.49 16.67 12.34
N ASP A 102 8.21 16.53 11.95
CA ASP A 102 7.10 16.47 12.90
C ASP A 102 7.15 15.24 13.81
N PHE A 103 7.57 14.09 13.25
CA PHE A 103 7.69 12.86 14.02
C PHE A 103 8.85 12.91 15.02
N LYS A 104 9.99 13.51 14.63
CA LYS A 104 11.10 13.79 15.55
C LYS A 104 10.68 14.77 16.65
N ALA A 105 9.97 15.85 16.29
CA ALA A 105 9.43 16.80 17.25
C ALA A 105 8.42 16.19 18.22
N ALA A 106 7.64 15.20 17.77
CA ALA A 106 6.72 14.43 18.62
C ALA A 106 7.47 13.46 19.56
N GLY A 107 8.75 13.15 19.31
CA GLY A 107 9.61 12.31 20.15
C GLY A 107 9.97 10.96 19.56
N ALA A 108 9.84 10.75 18.25
CA ALA A 108 10.36 9.55 17.61
C ALA A 108 11.89 9.59 17.53
N GLU A 109 12.56 8.59 18.09
CA GLU A 109 14.02 8.44 18.05
C GLU A 109 14.51 7.96 16.70
N PHE A 110 13.75 7.11 16.03
CA PHE A 110 14.13 6.54 14.74
C PHE A 110 13.04 6.74 13.70
N ILE A 111 13.45 7.12 12.50
CA ILE A 111 12.59 7.23 11.31
C ILE A 111 13.09 6.26 10.26
N ILE A 112 12.37 5.15 10.08
CA ILE A 112 12.67 4.16 9.04
C ILE A 112 11.94 4.54 7.78
N LYS A 113 12.70 5.00 6.78
CA LYS A 113 12.17 5.35 5.45
C LYS A 113 12.13 4.12 4.57
N TRP A 114 11.11 4.02 3.74
CA TRP A 114 10.89 2.96 2.75
C TRP A 114 10.68 1.58 3.40
N GLU A 115 11.39 0.56 2.93
CA GLU A 115 11.28 -0.82 3.40
C GLU A 115 11.90 -0.97 4.80
N GLY A 116 11.09 -1.41 5.76
CA GLY A 116 11.53 -1.55 7.14
C GLY A 116 11.95 -2.97 7.53
N GLU A 117 11.64 -3.97 6.71
CA GLU A 117 11.82 -5.39 7.03
C GLU A 117 13.29 -5.77 7.23
N GLY A 118 14.20 -5.18 6.45
CA GLY A 118 15.63 -5.41 6.60
C GLY A 118 16.29 -4.54 7.68
N ILE A 119 15.66 -3.41 8.04
CA ILE A 119 16.24 -2.42 8.96
C ILE A 119 15.78 -2.65 10.40
N LEU A 120 14.47 -2.83 10.62
CA LEU A 120 13.91 -2.89 11.97
C LEU A 120 14.52 -4.00 12.84
N PRO A 121 14.66 -5.25 12.39
CA PRO A 121 15.23 -6.29 13.22
C PRO A 121 16.68 -5.99 13.62
N VAL A 122 17.50 -5.49 12.70
CA VAL A 122 18.90 -5.09 12.97
C VAL A 122 18.96 -3.94 13.98
N LEU A 123 18.08 -2.95 13.84
CA LEU A 123 17.99 -1.84 14.80
C LEU A 123 17.60 -2.34 16.20
N LEU A 124 16.65 -3.27 16.31
CA LEU A 124 16.22 -3.84 17.58
C LEU A 124 17.34 -4.65 18.27
N GLU A 125 18.11 -5.43 17.50
CA GLU A 125 19.30 -6.13 18.03
C GLU A 125 20.35 -5.13 18.57
N ASN A 126 20.60 -4.05 17.83
CA ASN A 126 21.53 -3.00 18.27
C ASN A 126 21.04 -2.29 19.54
N LEU A 127 19.74 -1.99 19.64
CA LEU A 127 19.15 -1.42 20.86
C LEU A 127 19.33 -2.33 22.07
N GLU A 128 19.14 -3.63 21.90
CA GLU A 128 19.26 -4.61 22.98
C GLU A 128 20.72 -4.81 23.42
N GLN A 129 21.66 -4.86 22.46
CA GLN A 129 23.07 -5.15 22.71
C GLN A 129 23.87 -3.93 23.20
N SER A 130 23.59 -2.75 22.66
CA SER A 130 24.46 -1.57 22.77
C SER A 130 23.76 -0.33 23.34
N GLY A 131 22.45 -0.40 23.58
CA GLY A 131 21.65 0.71 24.10
C GLY A 131 21.33 1.79 23.07
N LEU A 132 20.53 2.77 23.50
CA LEU A 132 19.92 3.79 22.60
C LEU A 132 20.97 4.66 21.91
N GLU A 133 21.91 5.24 22.64
CA GLU A 133 22.90 6.18 22.07
C GLU A 133 23.78 5.53 20.99
N SER A 134 24.19 4.28 21.23
CA SER A 134 24.99 3.53 20.25
C SER A 134 24.18 3.18 19.00
N ALA A 135 22.94 2.72 19.21
CA ALA A 135 22.03 2.40 18.10
C ALA A 135 21.72 3.64 17.25
N GLN A 136 21.51 4.82 17.87
CA GLN A 136 21.29 6.08 17.15
C GLN A 136 22.50 6.44 16.28
N ARG A 137 23.72 6.44 16.84
CA ARG A 137 24.94 6.73 16.07
C ARG A 137 25.08 5.80 14.85
N ARG A 138 24.89 4.49 15.04
CA ARG A 138 25.01 3.51 13.96
C ARG A 138 23.89 3.62 12.91
N PHE A 139 22.70 4.02 13.33
CA PHE A 139 21.59 4.28 12.41
C PHE A 139 21.85 5.55 11.57
N GLU A 140 22.30 6.63 12.21
CA GLU A 140 22.61 7.91 11.54
C GLU A 140 23.85 7.83 10.65
N SER A 141 24.87 7.03 11.00
CA SER A 141 26.04 6.78 10.14
C SER A 141 25.73 5.90 8.92
N GLY A 142 24.53 5.27 8.88
CA GLY A 142 24.17 4.34 7.81
C GLY A 142 24.80 2.96 7.95
N GLU A 143 25.35 2.61 9.10
CA GLU A 143 25.84 1.25 9.37
C GLU A 143 24.70 0.23 9.50
N ILE A 144 23.53 0.69 9.96
CA ILE A 144 22.29 -0.10 9.94
C ILE A 144 21.62 0.12 8.60
N THR A 145 21.91 -0.73 7.63
CA THR A 145 21.39 -0.66 6.26
C THR A 145 20.42 -1.80 6.00
N LEU A 146 19.71 -1.69 4.85
CA LEU A 146 18.94 -2.80 4.28
C LEU A 146 19.88 -3.98 4.05
N GLU A 147 19.70 -5.06 4.80
CA GLU A 147 20.16 -6.37 4.33
C GLU A 147 19.32 -6.76 3.10
N ASP A 148 19.92 -7.53 2.18
CA ASP A 148 19.27 -7.94 0.94
C ASP A 148 17.82 -8.36 1.18
N SER A 149 16.91 -7.86 0.34
CA SER A 149 15.48 -7.99 0.47
C SER A 149 15.03 -9.46 0.40
N CYS A 150 15.16 -10.16 1.52
CA CYS A 150 14.53 -11.47 1.68
C CYS A 150 13.02 -11.27 1.80
N TYR A 151 12.25 -12.04 1.03
CA TYR A 151 10.81 -12.09 1.21
C TYR A 151 10.47 -12.82 2.51
N PHE A 152 9.81 -12.15 3.41
CA PHE A 152 9.24 -12.76 4.62
C PHE A 152 7.71 -12.82 4.44
N SER A 153 7.13 -14.03 4.49
CA SER A 153 5.68 -14.14 4.41
C SER A 153 5.03 -13.45 5.62
N PRO A 154 4.16 -12.43 5.42
CA PRO A 154 3.49 -11.74 6.51
C PRO A 154 2.37 -12.56 7.14
N PHE A 155 2.04 -13.71 6.55
CA PHE A 155 0.90 -14.55 6.92
C PHE A 155 1.29 -15.54 8.02
N VAL A 156 1.71 -14.99 9.14
CA VAL A 156 1.96 -15.72 10.39
C VAL A 156 0.65 -16.21 11.01
N PRO A 157 0.67 -17.23 11.91
CA PRO A 157 -0.55 -17.79 12.49
C PRO A 157 -1.52 -16.74 13.04
N GLU A 158 -1.03 -15.76 13.76
CA GLU A 158 -1.85 -14.71 14.39
C GLU A 158 -2.53 -13.79 13.35
N TYR A 159 -1.93 -13.59 12.17
CA TYR A 159 -2.59 -12.92 11.05
C TYR A 159 -3.72 -13.79 10.48
N LEU A 160 -3.41 -15.06 10.23
CA LEU A 160 -4.32 -15.99 9.56
C LEU A 160 -5.61 -16.24 10.37
N GLU A 161 -5.54 -16.21 11.70
CA GLU A 161 -6.71 -16.32 12.58
C GLU A 161 -7.69 -15.14 12.44
N ARG A 162 -7.23 -14.01 11.90
CA ARG A 162 -8.01 -12.76 11.82
C ARG A 162 -8.72 -12.55 10.48
N ILE A 163 -8.34 -13.29 9.42
CA ILE A 163 -8.76 -12.97 8.03
C ILE A 163 -10.01 -13.70 7.56
N LYS A 164 -10.58 -14.59 8.37
CA LYS A 164 -11.79 -15.32 7.98
C LYS A 164 -12.92 -14.34 7.63
N ASP A 165 -13.50 -14.52 6.44
CA ASP A 165 -14.55 -13.68 5.86
C ASP A 165 -14.17 -12.19 5.66
N ARG A 166 -12.87 -11.87 5.69
CA ARG A 166 -12.32 -10.51 5.52
C ARG A 166 -11.54 -10.35 4.21
N ILE A 167 -11.09 -9.12 3.98
CA ILE A 167 -10.15 -8.78 2.91
C ILE A 167 -8.74 -9.04 3.40
N ALA A 168 -7.99 -9.88 2.67
CA ALA A 168 -6.57 -10.04 2.85
C ALA A 168 -5.81 -9.30 1.74
N TYR A 169 -4.74 -8.60 2.11
CA TYR A 169 -3.84 -7.97 1.16
C TYR A 169 -2.64 -8.86 0.91
N ILE A 170 -2.12 -8.88 -0.30
CA ILE A 170 -0.91 -9.60 -0.70
C ILE A 170 -0.10 -8.74 -1.67
N GLU A 171 1.22 -8.78 -1.56
CA GLU A 171 2.14 -8.22 -2.55
C GLU A 171 2.80 -9.36 -3.33
N SER A 172 2.71 -9.36 -4.65
CA SER A 172 3.57 -10.21 -5.47
C SER A 172 4.76 -9.44 -6.03
N SER A 173 4.63 -8.11 -6.07
CA SER A 173 5.70 -7.19 -6.42
C SER A 173 5.57 -5.88 -5.64
N ARG A 174 6.67 -5.17 -5.45
CA ARG A 174 6.73 -3.86 -4.80
C ARG A 174 7.33 -2.83 -5.74
N GLY A 175 6.79 -1.60 -5.74
CA GLY A 175 7.18 -0.55 -6.66
C GLY A 175 6.35 -0.52 -7.93
N CYS A 176 6.68 0.43 -8.83
CA CYS A 176 5.98 0.62 -10.10
C CYS A 176 6.96 1.15 -11.16
N PRO A 177 6.94 0.66 -12.40
CA PRO A 177 7.83 1.16 -13.45
C PRO A 177 7.37 2.51 -14.01
N TYR A 178 6.14 2.93 -13.72
CA TYR A 178 5.58 4.19 -14.22
C TYR A 178 5.89 5.36 -13.29
N LYS A 179 5.94 6.57 -13.88
CA LYS A 179 6.35 7.80 -13.19
C LYS A 179 5.24 8.85 -13.12
N CYS A 180 4.00 8.39 -12.87
CA CYS A 180 2.85 9.28 -12.73
C CYS A 180 3.07 10.29 -11.60
N SER A 181 2.95 11.61 -11.90
CA SER A 181 3.35 12.68 -10.97
C SER A 181 2.53 12.75 -9.68
N TYR A 182 1.32 12.22 -9.69
CA TYR A 182 0.41 12.20 -8.53
C TYR A 182 0.57 10.94 -7.65
N CYS A 183 1.38 9.98 -8.08
CA CYS A 183 1.45 8.66 -7.44
C CYS A 183 2.73 8.51 -6.60
N LEU A 184 2.58 8.08 -5.34
CA LEU A 184 3.71 7.79 -4.46
C LEU A 184 4.63 6.69 -5.00
N SER A 185 4.07 5.73 -5.72
CA SER A 185 4.85 4.63 -6.30
C SER A 185 5.81 5.09 -7.40
N SER A 186 5.67 6.32 -7.92
CA SER A 186 6.62 6.90 -8.87
C SER A 186 7.98 7.21 -8.23
N GLU A 187 8.02 7.38 -6.92
CA GLU A 187 9.22 7.66 -6.13
C GLU A 187 9.97 6.37 -5.74
N SER A 188 9.39 5.19 -6.02
CA SER A 188 10.06 3.91 -5.73
C SER A 188 11.36 3.74 -6.51
N ARG A 189 12.33 3.02 -5.90
CA ARG A 189 13.66 2.76 -6.46
C ARG A 189 13.67 1.69 -7.56
N GLY A 190 12.53 1.38 -8.14
CA GLY A 190 12.36 0.34 -9.14
C GLY A 190 11.25 -0.63 -8.74
N MET A 191 11.22 -1.77 -9.40
CA MET A 191 10.25 -2.83 -9.14
C MET A 191 10.97 -4.07 -8.60
N ILE A 192 10.53 -4.56 -7.46
CA ILE A 192 11.02 -5.78 -6.82
C ILE A 192 9.97 -6.87 -7.03
N LEU A 193 10.37 -8.01 -7.58
CA LEU A 193 9.51 -9.18 -7.74
C LEU A 193 9.77 -10.17 -6.60
N PHE A 194 8.75 -10.53 -5.85
CA PHE A 194 8.89 -11.55 -4.82
C PHE A 194 8.89 -12.98 -5.40
N PRO A 195 9.50 -13.97 -4.73
CA PRO A 195 9.59 -15.34 -5.24
C PRO A 195 8.19 -15.92 -5.51
N LEU A 196 7.96 -16.38 -6.74
CA LEU A 196 6.64 -16.77 -7.19
C LEU A 196 6.04 -17.94 -6.40
N GLU A 197 6.87 -18.92 -6.04
CA GLU A 197 6.44 -20.06 -5.23
C GLU A 197 6.04 -19.66 -3.80
N SER A 198 6.72 -18.66 -3.23
CA SER A 198 6.30 -18.09 -1.95
C SER A 198 4.93 -17.42 -2.04
N ILE A 199 4.69 -16.67 -3.12
CA ILE A 199 3.39 -16.02 -3.37
C ILE A 199 2.28 -17.06 -3.56
N LYS A 200 2.53 -18.13 -4.32
CA LYS A 200 1.56 -19.24 -4.49
C LYS A 200 1.24 -19.92 -3.15
N SER A 201 2.27 -20.19 -2.34
CA SER A 201 2.08 -20.73 -0.99
C SER A 201 1.24 -19.82 -0.11
N ASP A 202 1.47 -18.51 -0.18
CA ASP A 202 0.73 -17.53 0.61
C ASP A 202 -0.72 -17.39 0.14
N ILE A 203 -0.98 -17.43 -1.16
CA ILE A 203 -2.35 -17.49 -1.69
C ILE A 203 -3.08 -18.73 -1.13
N GLU A 204 -2.43 -19.90 -1.10
CA GLU A 204 -3.03 -21.11 -0.53
C GLU A 204 -3.38 -20.97 0.95
N LYS A 205 -2.48 -20.38 1.73
CA LYS A 205 -2.74 -20.09 3.16
C LYS A 205 -3.97 -19.20 3.32
N LEU A 206 -4.01 -18.07 2.58
CA LEU A 206 -5.12 -17.11 2.65
C LEU A 206 -6.46 -17.74 2.28
N VAL A 207 -6.51 -18.55 1.20
CA VAL A 207 -7.73 -19.26 0.81
C VAL A 207 -8.12 -20.33 1.85
N ARG A 208 -7.15 -21.07 2.37
CA ARG A 208 -7.40 -22.11 3.39
C ARG A 208 -7.97 -21.52 4.68
N PHE A 209 -7.52 -20.34 5.08
CA PHE A 209 -8.00 -19.66 6.29
C PHE A 209 -9.24 -18.79 6.03
N GLY A 210 -9.82 -18.84 4.84
CA GLY A 210 -11.14 -18.30 4.55
C GLY A 210 -11.17 -16.79 4.24
N ALA A 211 -10.08 -16.24 3.68
CA ALA A 211 -10.12 -14.89 3.13
C ALA A 211 -11.21 -14.79 2.04
N ARG A 212 -12.09 -13.79 2.15
CA ARG A 212 -13.18 -13.58 1.20
C ARG A 212 -12.71 -12.88 -0.07
N VAL A 213 -11.85 -11.89 0.09
CA VAL A 213 -11.20 -11.18 -1.03
C VAL A 213 -9.70 -11.20 -0.77
N ILE A 214 -8.91 -11.58 -1.77
CA ILE A 214 -7.46 -11.46 -1.76
C ILE A 214 -7.10 -10.35 -2.73
N LYS A 215 -6.74 -9.18 -2.17
CA LYS A 215 -6.39 -8.00 -2.96
C LYS A 215 -4.88 -7.91 -3.12
N PHE A 216 -4.42 -8.03 -4.38
CA PHE A 216 -3.05 -7.73 -4.75
C PHE A 216 -2.85 -6.21 -4.69
N VAL A 217 -1.85 -5.77 -3.92
CA VAL A 217 -1.48 -4.35 -3.81
C VAL A 217 -0.36 -3.95 -4.76
N ASP A 218 -0.04 -4.83 -5.68
CA ASP A 218 0.85 -4.58 -6.84
C ASP A 218 0.29 -3.43 -7.67
N ARG A 219 1.06 -2.37 -7.84
CA ARG A 219 0.61 -1.11 -8.47
C ARG A 219 0.31 -1.21 -9.97
N SER A 220 0.71 -2.29 -10.60
CA SER A 220 0.52 -2.57 -12.02
C SER A 220 0.76 -4.06 -12.25
N PHE A 221 -0.21 -4.88 -11.88
CA PHE A 221 -0.04 -6.34 -11.81
C PHE A 221 0.33 -6.98 -13.16
N ASN A 222 -0.20 -6.42 -14.26
CA ASN A 222 -0.01 -6.98 -15.61
C ASN A 222 1.26 -6.53 -16.34
N VAL A 223 2.19 -5.83 -15.66
CA VAL A 223 3.45 -5.36 -16.30
C VAL A 223 4.33 -6.52 -16.77
N HIS A 224 4.44 -7.57 -15.97
CA HIS A 224 5.18 -8.77 -16.33
C HIS A 224 4.21 -9.85 -16.83
N GLU A 225 4.09 -10.00 -18.17
CA GLU A 225 3.14 -10.91 -18.81
C GLU A 225 3.24 -12.34 -18.26
N ALA A 226 4.40 -12.96 -18.35
CA ALA A 226 4.58 -14.34 -17.92
C ALA A 226 4.19 -14.57 -16.46
N ARG A 227 4.57 -13.62 -15.56
CA ARG A 227 4.25 -13.70 -14.14
C ARG A 227 2.75 -13.57 -13.87
N SER A 228 2.09 -12.60 -14.52
CA SER A 228 0.64 -12.41 -14.35
C SER A 228 -0.15 -13.61 -14.86
N LEU A 229 0.23 -14.15 -16.02
CA LEU A 229 -0.37 -15.36 -16.57
C LEU A 229 -0.20 -16.58 -15.65
N GLU A 230 0.96 -16.73 -15.03
CA GLU A 230 1.24 -17.83 -14.10
C GLU A 230 0.42 -17.72 -12.82
N ILE A 231 0.31 -16.53 -12.22
CA ILE A 231 -0.54 -16.31 -11.04
C ILE A 231 -2.02 -16.52 -11.42
N TRP A 232 -2.49 -15.98 -12.54
CA TRP A 232 -3.87 -16.16 -13.00
C TRP A 232 -4.19 -17.62 -13.29
N SER A 233 -3.27 -18.37 -13.91
CA SER A 233 -3.42 -19.81 -14.11
C SER A 233 -3.53 -20.55 -12.77
N PHE A 234 -2.67 -20.20 -11.81
CA PHE A 234 -2.63 -20.82 -10.50
C PHE A 234 -3.91 -20.62 -9.69
N ILE A 235 -4.50 -19.42 -9.70
CA ILE A 235 -5.71 -19.12 -8.93
C ILE A 235 -6.97 -19.83 -9.47
N ARG A 236 -6.97 -20.29 -10.72
CA ARG A 236 -8.11 -21.01 -11.31
C ARG A 236 -8.52 -22.26 -10.52
N LYS A 237 -7.57 -22.91 -9.84
CA LYS A 237 -7.85 -24.08 -8.99
C LYS A 237 -8.78 -23.76 -7.80
N PHE A 238 -8.95 -22.50 -7.46
CA PHE A 238 -9.86 -22.05 -6.40
C PHE A 238 -11.27 -21.73 -6.92
N SER A 239 -11.57 -22.04 -8.19
CA SER A 239 -12.91 -21.95 -8.73
C SER A 239 -13.90 -22.71 -7.84
N GLY A 240 -15.07 -22.10 -7.59
CA GLY A 240 -16.08 -22.65 -6.68
C GLY A 240 -15.83 -22.43 -5.19
N ARG A 241 -14.67 -21.89 -4.79
CA ARG A 241 -14.44 -21.41 -3.43
C ARG A 241 -15.05 -20.01 -3.25
N LYS A 242 -15.39 -19.66 -2.01
CA LYS A 242 -15.90 -18.33 -1.65
C LYS A 242 -14.75 -17.30 -1.55
N VAL A 243 -14.00 -17.11 -2.61
CA VAL A 243 -12.88 -16.17 -2.69
C VAL A 243 -12.89 -15.42 -4.02
N THR A 244 -12.60 -14.13 -3.99
CA THR A 244 -12.37 -13.29 -5.16
C THR A 244 -10.96 -12.73 -5.10
N PHE A 245 -10.24 -12.75 -6.23
CA PHE A 245 -8.92 -12.15 -6.36
C PHE A 245 -9.02 -10.82 -7.06
N HIS A 246 -8.50 -9.77 -6.43
CA HIS A 246 -8.55 -8.41 -6.94
C HIS A 246 -7.17 -7.95 -7.40
N PHE A 247 -7.09 -7.38 -8.62
CA PHE A 247 -5.84 -6.92 -9.23
C PHE A 247 -5.97 -5.49 -9.75
N GLU A 248 -4.95 -4.65 -9.51
CA GLU A 248 -4.79 -3.34 -10.15
C GLU A 248 -4.04 -3.52 -11.47
N ILE A 249 -4.63 -3.11 -12.60
CA ILE A 249 -4.09 -3.33 -13.95
C ILE A 249 -3.97 -2.04 -14.75
N ASN A 250 -3.05 -2.03 -15.71
CA ASN A 250 -3.00 -1.04 -16.79
C ASN A 250 -3.74 -1.63 -18.00
N PRO A 251 -4.95 -1.14 -18.32
CA PRO A 251 -5.80 -1.78 -19.31
C PRO A 251 -5.27 -1.66 -20.74
N ASP A 252 -4.53 -0.59 -21.07
CA ASP A 252 -3.90 -0.39 -22.38
C ASP A 252 -2.73 -1.34 -22.64
N ARG A 253 -2.16 -1.93 -21.58
CA ARG A 253 -0.98 -2.82 -21.61
C ARG A 253 -1.36 -4.30 -21.59
N LEU A 254 -2.63 -4.64 -21.59
CA LEU A 254 -3.05 -6.04 -21.64
C LEU A 254 -2.69 -6.63 -23.00
N THR A 255 -1.87 -7.69 -22.98
CA THR A 255 -1.52 -8.45 -24.18
C THR A 255 -2.68 -9.35 -24.62
N PRO A 256 -2.69 -9.85 -25.87
CA PRO A 256 -3.69 -10.83 -26.30
C PRO A 256 -3.79 -12.05 -25.40
N LEU A 257 -2.66 -12.59 -24.92
CA LEU A 257 -2.63 -13.72 -24.00
C LEU A 257 -3.23 -13.39 -22.63
N GLN A 258 -2.95 -12.20 -22.11
CA GLN A 258 -3.55 -11.72 -20.87
C GLN A 258 -5.07 -11.50 -20.99
N LEU A 259 -5.54 -10.95 -22.11
CA LEU A 259 -6.96 -10.78 -22.39
C LEU A 259 -7.68 -12.14 -22.48
N GLU A 260 -7.10 -13.11 -23.16
CA GLU A 260 -7.62 -14.47 -23.25
C GLU A 260 -7.66 -15.18 -21.88
N ALA A 261 -6.60 -15.03 -21.11
CA ALA A 261 -6.53 -15.57 -19.73
C ALA A 261 -7.65 -15.00 -18.85
N LEU A 262 -7.88 -13.68 -18.88
CA LEU A 262 -8.96 -13.03 -18.13
C LEU A 262 -10.35 -13.42 -18.67
N ALA A 263 -10.53 -13.47 -20.00
CA ALA A 263 -11.77 -13.87 -20.64
C ALA A 263 -12.20 -15.30 -20.30
N SER A 264 -11.24 -16.17 -20.04
CA SER A 264 -11.48 -17.59 -19.69
C SER A 264 -11.56 -17.85 -18.18
N MET A 265 -11.51 -16.82 -17.33
CA MET A 265 -11.59 -16.98 -15.86
C MET A 265 -12.99 -17.48 -15.44
N PRO A 266 -13.06 -18.34 -14.41
CA PRO A 266 -14.35 -18.65 -13.79
C PRO A 266 -15.06 -17.40 -13.28
N ALA A 267 -16.39 -17.36 -13.49
CA ALA A 267 -17.20 -16.21 -13.08
C ALA A 267 -17.06 -15.91 -11.58
N GLY A 268 -16.84 -14.62 -11.25
CA GLY A 268 -16.71 -14.13 -9.88
C GLY A 268 -15.37 -14.41 -9.20
N LEU A 269 -14.46 -15.15 -9.85
CA LEU A 269 -13.14 -15.44 -9.29
C LEU A 269 -12.20 -14.23 -9.32
N VAL A 270 -12.32 -13.39 -10.34
CA VAL A 270 -11.42 -12.24 -10.57
C VAL A 270 -12.19 -10.94 -10.63
N GLN A 271 -11.62 -9.93 -9.99
CA GLN A 271 -11.98 -8.52 -10.09
C GLN A 271 -10.76 -7.73 -10.53
N VAL A 272 -10.92 -6.80 -11.45
CA VAL A 272 -9.86 -5.90 -11.90
C VAL A 272 -10.22 -4.44 -11.61
N GLU A 273 -9.24 -3.68 -11.16
CA GLU A 273 -9.30 -2.23 -11.01
C GLU A 273 -8.38 -1.61 -12.07
N ALA A 274 -8.97 -0.80 -12.95
CA ALA A 274 -8.33 -0.23 -14.12
C ALA A 274 -8.31 1.29 -14.05
N GLY A 275 -7.18 1.86 -13.60
CA GLY A 275 -7.02 3.30 -13.50
C GLY A 275 -6.85 3.95 -14.88
N ILE A 276 -7.85 4.65 -15.38
CA ILE A 276 -7.78 5.46 -16.60
C ILE A 276 -7.28 6.88 -16.26
N GLN A 277 -7.84 7.46 -15.24
CA GLN A 277 -7.61 8.78 -14.66
C GLN A 277 -8.18 9.93 -15.49
N SER A 278 -7.96 9.98 -16.81
CA SER A 278 -8.50 10.94 -17.77
C SER A 278 -8.41 10.37 -19.20
N VAL A 279 -9.14 10.93 -20.13
CA VAL A 279 -8.94 10.71 -21.58
C VAL A 279 -8.33 11.95 -22.27
N ASN A 280 -8.04 13.01 -21.53
CA ASN A 280 -7.39 14.21 -22.03
C ASN A 280 -5.89 13.94 -22.20
N ALA A 281 -5.42 13.95 -23.45
CA ALA A 281 -4.03 13.63 -23.81
C ALA A 281 -3.02 14.62 -23.17
N GLU A 282 -3.39 15.91 -23.08
CA GLU A 282 -2.54 16.94 -22.49
C GLU A 282 -2.40 16.76 -20.99
N ALA A 283 -3.51 16.48 -20.30
CA ALA A 283 -3.51 16.18 -18.88
C ALA A 283 -2.69 14.91 -18.57
N LEU A 284 -2.89 13.83 -19.31
CA LEU A 284 -2.14 12.58 -19.14
C LEU A 284 -0.64 12.77 -19.37
N LYS A 285 -0.26 13.55 -20.39
CA LYS A 285 1.14 13.89 -20.69
C LYS A 285 1.78 14.66 -19.54
N GLU A 286 1.10 15.69 -19.03
CA GLU A 286 1.64 16.53 -17.94
C GLU A 286 1.87 15.72 -16.67
N VAL A 287 0.96 14.82 -16.33
CA VAL A 287 1.14 13.95 -15.16
C VAL A 287 2.01 12.72 -15.44
N SER A 288 2.67 12.66 -16.61
CA SER A 288 3.51 11.52 -17.02
C SER A 288 2.80 10.16 -16.97
N ARG A 289 1.50 10.14 -17.23
CA ARG A 289 0.76 8.90 -17.39
C ARG A 289 0.75 8.51 -18.87
N VAL A 290 1.67 7.62 -19.22
CA VAL A 290 1.74 7.08 -20.59
C VAL A 290 0.65 6.02 -20.75
N MET A 291 -0.42 6.36 -21.48
CA MET A 291 -1.56 5.46 -21.73
C MET A 291 -2.09 5.63 -23.17
N ASP A 292 -2.33 4.53 -23.84
CA ASP A 292 -3.15 4.48 -25.05
C ASP A 292 -4.63 4.33 -24.65
N VAL A 293 -5.36 5.44 -24.64
CA VAL A 293 -6.75 5.49 -24.20
C VAL A 293 -7.64 4.61 -25.10
N GLU A 294 -7.40 4.55 -26.40
CA GLU A 294 -8.19 3.74 -27.35
C GLU A 294 -8.01 2.25 -27.07
N ALA A 295 -6.75 1.83 -26.89
CA ALA A 295 -6.44 0.46 -26.50
C ALA A 295 -7.08 0.10 -25.15
N ALA A 296 -7.00 0.99 -24.15
CA ALA A 296 -7.61 0.80 -22.85
C ALA A 296 -9.12 0.59 -22.94
N VAL A 297 -9.84 1.48 -23.66
CA VAL A 297 -11.29 1.40 -23.86
C VAL A 297 -11.66 0.12 -24.61
N LYS A 298 -10.94 -0.22 -25.68
CA LYS A 298 -11.13 -1.45 -26.44
C LYS A 298 -11.01 -2.69 -25.58
N ASN A 299 -9.93 -2.78 -24.78
CA ASN A 299 -9.65 -3.94 -23.95
C ASN A 299 -10.69 -4.06 -22.82
N LEU A 300 -11.08 -2.96 -22.19
CA LEU A 300 -12.12 -2.98 -21.16
C LEU A 300 -13.50 -3.36 -21.73
N LYS A 301 -13.88 -2.83 -22.89
CA LYS A 301 -15.14 -3.25 -23.58
C LYS A 301 -15.11 -4.74 -23.92
N PHE A 302 -13.94 -5.27 -24.33
CA PHE A 302 -13.78 -6.71 -24.56
C PHE A 302 -14.03 -7.51 -23.27
N LEU A 303 -13.40 -7.14 -22.15
CA LEU A 303 -13.58 -7.82 -20.86
C LEU A 303 -15.04 -7.71 -20.37
N MET A 304 -15.67 -6.55 -20.50
CA MET A 304 -17.08 -6.37 -20.13
C MET A 304 -18.02 -7.28 -20.91
N LYS A 305 -17.73 -7.50 -22.20
CA LYS A 305 -18.52 -8.39 -23.05
C LYS A 305 -18.47 -9.86 -22.60
N GLN A 306 -17.37 -10.28 -21.96
CA GLN A 306 -17.25 -11.66 -21.45
C GLN A 306 -18.16 -11.92 -20.23
N GLY A 307 -18.40 -10.90 -19.39
CA GLY A 307 -19.32 -10.97 -18.26
C GLY A 307 -18.89 -11.87 -17.11
N ASN A 308 -17.64 -12.35 -17.09
CA ASN A 308 -17.13 -13.32 -16.11
C ASN A 308 -16.30 -12.68 -14.99
N ILE A 309 -15.77 -11.49 -15.20
CA ILE A 309 -14.95 -10.75 -14.20
C ILE A 309 -15.63 -9.43 -13.84
N HIS A 310 -15.38 -8.98 -12.60
CA HIS A 310 -15.82 -7.66 -12.15
C HIS A 310 -14.80 -6.61 -12.58
N VAL A 311 -15.25 -5.56 -13.27
CA VAL A 311 -14.40 -4.46 -13.75
C VAL A 311 -14.74 -3.18 -13.02
N HIS A 312 -13.72 -2.56 -12.44
CA HIS A 312 -13.76 -1.27 -11.79
C HIS A 312 -12.86 -0.31 -12.56
N THR A 313 -13.34 0.90 -12.86
CA THR A 313 -12.56 1.94 -13.55
C THR A 313 -12.48 3.20 -12.70
N ASP A 314 -11.36 3.94 -12.82
CA ASP A 314 -11.11 5.13 -12.02
C ASP A 314 -10.82 6.35 -12.88
N LEU A 315 -11.35 7.50 -12.45
CA LEU A 315 -11.04 8.83 -12.96
C LEU A 315 -10.60 9.75 -11.82
N ILE A 316 -9.70 10.69 -12.13
CA ILE A 316 -9.24 11.72 -11.20
C ILE A 316 -9.69 13.09 -11.69
N ALA A 317 -10.53 13.76 -10.92
CA ALA A 317 -10.90 15.15 -11.15
C ALA A 317 -9.81 16.10 -10.62
N GLY A 318 -9.47 17.14 -11.38
CA GLY A 318 -8.50 18.16 -10.98
C GLY A 318 -7.08 17.90 -11.49
N LEU A 319 -6.89 17.09 -12.52
CA LEU A 319 -5.60 16.98 -13.19
C LEU A 319 -5.22 18.30 -13.89
N PRO A 320 -3.91 18.60 -14.08
CA PRO A 320 -3.48 19.79 -14.80
C PRO A 320 -4.04 19.78 -16.23
N TYR A 321 -4.33 20.97 -16.78
CA TYR A 321 -4.86 21.16 -18.14
C TYR A 321 -6.20 20.45 -18.43
N GLU A 322 -6.91 20.04 -17.38
CA GLU A 322 -8.24 19.44 -17.52
C GLU A 322 -9.32 20.38 -16.99
N SER A 323 -10.06 21.01 -17.90
CA SER A 323 -11.24 21.80 -17.55
C SER A 323 -12.42 20.92 -17.13
N LEU A 324 -13.44 21.51 -16.52
CA LEU A 324 -14.68 20.78 -16.20
C LEU A 324 -15.32 20.16 -17.45
N GLU A 325 -15.26 20.84 -18.59
CA GLU A 325 -15.81 20.33 -19.86
C GLU A 325 -15.00 19.12 -20.37
N SER A 326 -13.65 19.20 -20.29
CA SER A 326 -12.77 18.09 -20.64
C SER A 326 -12.99 16.90 -19.70
N PHE A 327 -13.15 17.15 -18.40
CA PHE A 327 -13.44 16.09 -17.43
C PHE A 327 -14.82 15.44 -17.69
N ARG A 328 -15.83 16.24 -18.05
CA ARG A 328 -17.14 15.72 -18.46
C ARG A 328 -17.03 14.80 -19.68
N HIS A 329 -16.20 15.18 -20.65
CA HIS A 329 -15.92 14.33 -21.80
C HIS A 329 -15.25 13.01 -21.35
N SER A 330 -14.24 13.08 -20.49
CA SER A 330 -13.57 11.90 -19.91
C SER A 330 -14.56 11.00 -19.18
N PHE A 331 -15.43 11.57 -18.35
CA PHE A 331 -16.46 10.83 -17.64
C PHE A 331 -17.41 10.11 -18.59
N ASN A 332 -18.00 10.83 -19.54
CA ASN A 332 -18.98 10.24 -20.47
C ASN A 332 -18.38 9.09 -21.27
N ARG A 333 -17.16 9.28 -21.78
CA ARG A 333 -16.47 8.25 -22.56
C ARG A 333 -16.18 6.98 -21.76
N ILE A 334 -15.75 7.11 -20.50
CA ILE A 334 -15.47 5.95 -19.66
C ILE A 334 -16.77 5.32 -19.15
N TYR A 335 -17.81 6.13 -18.87
CA TYR A 335 -19.12 5.62 -18.49
C TYR A 335 -19.76 4.74 -19.58
N GLU A 336 -19.47 4.99 -20.87
CA GLU A 336 -19.94 4.16 -22.00
C GLU A 336 -19.36 2.74 -22.00
N ILE A 337 -18.28 2.47 -21.27
CA ILE A 337 -17.73 1.12 -21.10
C ILE A 337 -18.72 0.25 -20.33
N LYS A 338 -19.58 0.86 -19.49
CA LYS A 338 -20.51 0.19 -18.58
C LYS A 338 -19.81 -0.76 -17.61
N ALA A 339 -18.63 -0.34 -17.13
CA ALA A 339 -17.94 -1.05 -16.04
C ALA A 339 -18.88 -1.21 -14.84
N HIS A 340 -18.65 -2.24 -14.03
CA HIS A 340 -19.48 -2.52 -12.85
C HIS A 340 -19.38 -1.38 -11.82
N ASN A 341 -18.19 -0.78 -11.69
CA ASN A 341 -17.98 0.41 -10.87
C ASN A 341 -17.18 1.45 -11.67
N LEU A 342 -17.57 2.71 -11.55
CA LEU A 342 -16.79 3.86 -11.97
C LEU A 342 -16.55 4.74 -10.74
N GLN A 343 -15.31 4.82 -10.31
CA GLN A 343 -14.89 5.66 -9.18
C GLN A 343 -14.41 7.02 -9.68
N LEU A 344 -14.92 8.07 -9.06
CA LEU A 344 -14.40 9.43 -9.23
C LEU A 344 -13.61 9.82 -7.99
N GLY A 345 -12.31 10.02 -8.16
CA GLY A 345 -11.44 10.56 -7.12
C GLY A 345 -11.11 12.03 -7.39
N PHE A 346 -10.94 12.83 -6.33
CA PHE A 346 -10.29 14.13 -6.46
C PHE A 346 -8.78 13.97 -6.39
N LEU A 347 -8.05 14.82 -7.14
CA LEU A 347 -6.59 14.86 -7.07
C LEU A 347 -6.15 15.17 -5.64
N LYS A 348 -5.23 14.36 -5.13
CA LYS A 348 -4.60 14.56 -3.82
C LYS A 348 -3.15 14.96 -4.01
N LEU A 349 -2.76 16.07 -3.41
CA LEU A 349 -1.38 16.54 -3.45
C LEU A 349 -0.59 15.89 -2.30
N ILE A 350 -0.36 14.58 -2.42
CA ILE A 350 0.25 13.76 -1.39
C ILE A 350 1.71 14.14 -1.20
N HIS A 351 2.19 14.17 0.04
CA HIS A 351 3.59 14.40 0.35
C HIS A 351 4.52 13.47 -0.44
N GLY A 352 5.65 14.00 -0.94
CA GLY A 352 6.62 13.26 -1.73
C GLY A 352 6.30 13.14 -3.22
N THR A 353 5.08 13.46 -3.67
CA THR A 353 4.73 13.39 -5.09
C THR A 353 5.24 14.61 -5.86
N ARG A 354 5.58 14.41 -7.15
CA ARG A 354 6.01 15.49 -8.04
C ARG A 354 4.92 16.55 -8.20
N ILE A 355 3.66 16.16 -8.35
CA ILE A 355 2.53 17.08 -8.51
C ILE A 355 2.39 18.04 -7.32
N ARG A 356 2.72 17.59 -6.10
CA ARG A 356 2.75 18.46 -4.92
C ARG A 356 3.89 19.47 -4.97
N ARG A 357 5.09 19.04 -5.40
CA ARG A 357 6.23 19.94 -5.59
C ARG A 357 5.96 21.00 -6.67
N GLU A 358 5.16 20.64 -7.67
CA GLU A 358 4.76 21.51 -8.78
C GLU A 358 3.42 22.23 -8.55
N ALA A 359 2.90 22.25 -7.32
CA ALA A 359 1.58 22.83 -7.02
C ALA A 359 1.44 24.29 -7.44
N GLU A 360 2.48 25.09 -7.25
CA GLU A 360 2.49 26.52 -7.66
C GLU A 360 2.46 26.67 -9.18
N LYS A 361 3.17 25.82 -9.93
CA LYS A 361 3.18 25.80 -11.40
C LYS A 361 1.76 25.64 -11.95
N HIS A 362 0.93 24.84 -11.29
CA HIS A 362 -0.44 24.57 -11.69
C HIS A 362 -1.47 25.40 -10.94
N ALA A 363 -1.03 26.37 -10.14
CA ALA A 363 -1.88 27.24 -9.31
C ALA A 363 -2.85 26.44 -8.39
N TYR A 364 -2.45 25.28 -7.92
CA TYR A 364 -3.26 24.46 -7.03
C TYR A 364 -3.44 25.11 -5.66
N LYS A 365 -4.69 25.07 -5.19
CA LYS A 365 -5.06 25.38 -3.81
C LYS A 365 -5.62 24.09 -3.20
N PHE A 366 -5.04 23.65 -2.10
CA PHE A 366 -5.41 22.40 -1.45
C PHE A 366 -5.34 22.53 0.06
N ARG A 367 -5.99 21.61 0.76
CA ARG A 367 -5.96 21.59 2.22
C ARG A 367 -4.57 21.20 2.72
N HIS A 368 -4.08 21.87 3.77
CA HIS A 368 -2.77 21.58 4.38
C HIS A 368 -2.76 20.29 5.23
N TYR A 369 -3.92 19.73 5.50
CA TYR A 369 -4.10 18.48 6.26
C TYR A 369 -4.60 17.33 5.37
N PRO A 370 -4.36 16.07 5.77
CA PRO A 370 -4.81 14.92 5.01
C PRO A 370 -6.33 14.94 4.73
N PRO A 371 -6.78 14.51 3.54
CA PRO A 371 -6.00 13.85 2.48
C PRO A 371 -5.37 14.80 1.44
N TYR A 372 -5.24 16.09 1.71
CA TYR A 372 -4.59 17.10 0.85
C TYR A 372 -5.32 17.33 -0.50
N GLU A 373 -6.65 17.34 -0.48
CA GLU A 373 -7.55 17.61 -1.62
C GLU A 373 -7.74 19.10 -1.88
#